data_2bec287027b4aed89437c6ffe5ac82ff
#
_entry.id   2bec287027b4aed89437c6ffe5ac82ff
#
_cell.length_a   1.000
_cell.length_b   1.000
_cell.length_c   1.000
_cell.angle_alpha   90.00
_cell.angle_beta   90.00
_cell.angle_gamma   90.00
#
_symmetry.space_group_name_H-M   'P 1'
#
loop_
_entity.id
_entity.type
_entity.pdbx_description
1 polymer ?
#
loop_
_entity_poly.entity_id
_entity_poly.type
_entity_poly.pdbx_seq_one_letter_code
_entity_poly.pdbx_strand_id
1 'polypeptide(L)'
;MLDKENKRRTVVLLLMVLSVLNVFAQLSSRGKDTPNSTAARLSSGSEYKLIFSDEFNQPDGTLPDTGVWKSCRRRPKVTWARYLSNSPEVAFIKDGKLILRAIPNSNKSAAGEEMLTGGIETSHSFAFRYGRVECRARVNPFDGNFPAIWMMPRTTLPWPQGGEIDIFEQIDQEQRAYSTVHSAWTRSHANLPHSGNIELDMSLFHTYAVEWEPGILTFFADGKQVYQYKKEPDNPEQWPFDKSDFYLILNQSVGDGSWAKPVDTTHTYQVEIDWIRVYQKR
;
A
#
# COMPACT_ATOMS: atom_id res chain seq x y z
N MET A 1 48.30 -23.67 42.19
CA MET A 1 47.65 -22.36 41.93
C MET A 1 47.09 -22.23 40.52
N LEU A 2 47.44 -23.09 39.59
CA LEU A 2 46.99 -23.05 38.17
C LEU A 2 45.60 -23.68 37.91
N ASP A 3 45.04 -24.43 38.85
CA ASP A 3 43.78 -25.16 38.62
C ASP A 3 42.49 -24.32 38.89
N LYS A 4 42.57 -23.23 39.66
CA LYS A 4 41.43 -22.38 39.97
C LYS A 4 41.11 -21.34 38.86
N GLU A 5 42.10 -20.92 38.08
CA GLU A 5 41.93 -19.96 36.98
C GLU A 5 41.29 -20.60 35.74
N ASN A 6 41.66 -21.85 35.43
CA ASN A 6 41.06 -22.58 34.30
C ASN A 6 39.57 -22.89 34.52
N LYS A 7 39.16 -23.24 35.74
CA LYS A 7 37.74 -23.47 36.06
C LYS A 7 36.87 -22.19 35.94
N ARG A 8 37.41 -21.03 36.30
CA ARG A 8 36.71 -19.75 36.14
C ARG A 8 36.55 -19.34 34.67
N ARG A 9 37.56 -19.56 33.82
CA ARG A 9 37.47 -19.28 32.38
C ARG A 9 36.48 -20.20 31.67
N THR A 10 36.40 -21.48 32.05
CA THR A 10 35.43 -22.42 31.46
C THR A 10 34.00 -22.08 31.86
N VAL A 11 33.74 -21.67 33.11
CA VAL A 11 32.39 -21.26 33.55
C VAL A 11 31.93 -19.96 32.92
N VAL A 12 32.84 -19.00 32.74
CA VAL A 12 32.50 -17.71 32.04
C VAL A 12 32.21 -17.97 30.55
N LEU A 13 32.95 -18.86 29.89
CA LEU A 13 32.67 -19.20 28.48
C LEU A 13 31.35 -19.95 28.31
N LEU A 14 31.01 -20.84 29.25
CA LEU A 14 29.73 -21.58 29.22
C LEU A 14 28.52 -20.65 29.47
N LEU A 15 28.65 -19.65 30.34
CA LEU A 15 27.61 -18.66 30.60
C LEU A 15 27.42 -17.69 29.42
N MET A 16 28.48 -17.33 28.68
CA MET A 16 28.37 -16.55 27.46
C MET A 16 27.71 -17.32 26.30
N VAL A 17 28.02 -18.61 26.15
CA VAL A 17 27.39 -19.46 25.13
C VAL A 17 25.90 -19.66 25.41
N LEU A 18 25.52 -19.84 26.69
CA LEU A 18 24.11 -19.93 27.08
C LEU A 18 23.34 -18.63 26.90
N SER A 19 23.96 -17.47 27.08
CA SER A 19 23.33 -16.18 26.83
C SER A 19 23.12 -15.90 25.33
N VAL A 20 24.04 -16.31 24.45
CA VAL A 20 23.92 -16.18 23.01
C VAL A 20 22.85 -17.13 22.46
N LEU A 21 22.75 -18.37 22.98
CA LEU A 21 21.70 -19.30 22.59
C LEU A 21 20.29 -18.85 23.02
N ASN A 22 20.15 -18.19 24.16
CA ASN A 22 18.86 -17.61 24.58
C ASN A 22 18.45 -16.38 23.74
N VAL A 23 19.42 -15.59 23.26
CA VAL A 23 19.13 -14.47 22.34
C VAL A 23 18.71 -15.00 20.97
N PHE A 24 19.33 -16.05 20.45
CA PHE A 24 18.89 -16.69 19.20
C PHE A 24 17.52 -17.41 19.34
N ALA A 25 17.21 -17.99 20.49
CA ALA A 25 15.90 -18.60 20.75
C ALA A 25 14.78 -17.54 20.86
N GLN A 26 15.05 -16.33 21.37
CA GLN A 26 14.10 -15.23 21.39
C GLN A 26 13.94 -14.52 20.02
N LEU A 27 14.92 -14.59 19.13
CA LEU A 27 14.81 -14.08 17.76
C LEU A 27 14.07 -15.05 16.81
N SER A 28 13.96 -16.34 17.16
CA SER A 28 13.26 -17.37 16.37
C SER A 28 11.77 -17.52 16.73
N SER A 29 11.29 -16.85 17.76
CA SER A 29 9.87 -16.89 18.19
C SER A 29 9.10 -15.64 17.81
N ARG A 30 9.40 -14.98 16.70
CA ARG A 30 8.41 -14.12 16.03
C ARG A 30 7.36 -15.06 15.45
N GLY A 31 6.35 -15.31 16.27
CA GLY A 31 5.16 -16.04 15.86
C GLY A 31 4.64 -15.43 14.57
N LYS A 32 4.52 -16.27 13.54
CA LYS A 32 3.66 -15.98 12.42
C LYS A 32 2.27 -15.79 13.01
N ASP A 33 1.78 -14.57 13.00
CA ASP A 33 0.37 -14.32 13.27
C ASP A 33 -0.41 -15.10 12.21
N THR A 34 -0.90 -16.26 12.61
CA THR A 34 -1.80 -17.05 11.76
C THR A 34 -3.09 -16.25 11.58
N PRO A 35 -3.70 -16.23 10.37
CA PRO A 35 -4.86 -15.40 10.06
C PRO A 35 -6.12 -15.69 10.90
N ASN A 36 -6.04 -16.53 11.92
CA ASN A 36 -7.20 -17.15 12.55
C ASN A 36 -7.56 -16.63 13.95
N SER A 37 -7.01 -15.53 14.47
CA SER A 37 -7.36 -15.11 15.83
C SER A 37 -7.49 -13.62 16.13
N THR A 38 -7.43 -12.73 15.13
CA THR A 38 -7.72 -11.32 15.40
C THR A 38 -8.79 -10.81 14.44
N ALA A 39 -10.06 -11.22 14.69
CA ALA A 39 -11.17 -10.35 14.30
C ALA A 39 -10.97 -9.06 15.10
N ALA A 40 -10.37 -8.05 14.48
CA ALA A 40 -10.29 -6.73 15.04
C ALA A 40 -11.72 -6.33 15.43
N ARG A 41 -11.97 -6.10 16.71
CA ARG A 41 -13.20 -5.46 17.17
C ARG A 41 -13.15 -4.04 16.64
N LEU A 42 -13.61 -3.89 15.41
CA LEU A 42 -13.81 -2.60 14.79
C LEU A 42 -14.96 -1.92 15.53
N SER A 43 -14.93 -0.61 15.64
CA SER A 43 -15.64 0.28 16.55
C SER A 43 -17.17 0.24 16.56
N SER A 44 -17.79 -0.76 15.97
CA SER A 44 -19.25 -0.96 16.04
C SER A 44 -19.55 -2.45 16.02
N GLY A 45 -19.71 -3.17 17.07
CA GLY A 45 -20.22 -4.53 17.23
C GLY A 45 -20.60 -5.41 16.01
N SER A 46 -20.30 -5.00 14.80
CA SER A 46 -20.55 -5.71 13.54
C SER A 46 -19.39 -6.67 13.23
N GLU A 47 -19.74 -7.92 13.02
CA GLU A 47 -18.79 -8.97 12.70
C GLU A 47 -18.34 -8.81 11.23
N TYR A 48 -17.06 -8.44 11.00
CA TYR A 48 -16.46 -8.41 9.69
C TYR A 48 -15.96 -9.80 9.29
N LYS A 49 -16.23 -10.19 8.05
CA LYS A 49 -15.72 -11.41 7.41
C LYS A 49 -14.62 -11.03 6.43
N LEU A 50 -13.44 -11.66 6.54
CA LEU A 50 -12.38 -11.56 5.54
C LEU A 50 -12.89 -12.18 4.23
N ILE A 51 -12.86 -11.42 3.13
CA ILE A 51 -13.27 -11.85 1.79
C ILE A 51 -12.13 -11.91 0.78
N PHE A 52 -11.02 -11.22 1.08
CA PHE A 52 -9.80 -11.21 0.26
C PHE A 52 -8.59 -10.90 1.15
N SER A 53 -7.47 -11.57 0.90
CA SER A 53 -6.17 -11.18 1.45
C SER A 53 -5.04 -11.61 0.52
N ASP A 54 -3.96 -10.82 0.53
CA ASP A 54 -2.65 -11.24 0.06
C ASP A 54 -1.60 -10.83 1.08
N GLU A 55 -0.89 -11.81 1.61
CA GLU A 55 0.18 -11.66 2.60
C GLU A 55 1.57 -11.67 1.91
N PHE A 56 1.61 -11.68 0.58
CA PHE A 56 2.79 -11.66 -0.27
C PHE A 56 3.89 -12.65 0.15
N ASN A 57 3.48 -13.87 0.55
CA ASN A 57 4.35 -14.93 1.08
C ASN A 57 4.99 -15.82 -0.01
N GLN A 58 4.88 -15.47 -1.29
CA GLN A 58 5.52 -16.19 -2.38
C GLN A 58 7.06 -16.13 -2.24
N PRO A 59 7.82 -17.02 -2.89
CA PRO A 59 9.28 -17.01 -2.83
C PRO A 59 9.90 -15.69 -3.32
N ASP A 60 11.02 -15.32 -2.73
CA ASP A 60 11.76 -14.11 -3.11
C ASP A 60 12.12 -14.09 -4.61
N GLY A 61 12.00 -12.92 -5.22
CA GLY A 61 12.26 -12.69 -6.64
C GLY A 61 11.13 -13.13 -7.59
N THR A 62 10.05 -13.74 -7.07
CA THR A 62 8.89 -14.07 -7.91
C THR A 62 7.98 -12.86 -8.11
N LEU A 63 7.14 -12.93 -9.13
CA LEU A 63 6.01 -11.99 -9.28
C LEU A 63 4.95 -12.26 -8.21
N PRO A 64 4.13 -11.26 -7.83
CA PRO A 64 2.91 -11.51 -7.07
C PRO A 64 2.00 -12.48 -7.84
N ASP A 65 1.08 -13.16 -7.14
CA ASP A 65 0.19 -14.16 -7.74
C ASP A 65 -0.54 -13.60 -8.97
N THR A 66 -0.18 -14.10 -10.15
CA THR A 66 -0.73 -13.64 -11.44
C THR A 66 -2.19 -14.06 -11.66
N GLY A 67 -2.71 -15.00 -10.87
CA GLY A 67 -4.14 -15.35 -10.83
C GLY A 67 -4.96 -14.27 -10.13
N VAL A 68 -4.33 -13.49 -9.26
CA VAL A 68 -4.93 -12.39 -8.49
C VAL A 68 -4.57 -11.03 -9.07
N TRP A 69 -3.30 -10.80 -9.34
CA TRP A 69 -2.74 -9.52 -9.77
C TRP A 69 -2.29 -9.55 -11.22
N LYS A 70 -2.56 -8.48 -11.95
CA LYS A 70 -1.92 -8.20 -13.23
C LYS A 70 -1.21 -6.86 -13.17
N SER A 71 -0.19 -6.69 -14.02
CA SER A 71 0.46 -5.40 -14.19
C SER A 71 -0.51 -4.36 -14.72
N CYS A 72 -0.49 -3.16 -14.13
CA CYS A 72 -1.25 -2.02 -14.62
C CYS A 72 -0.78 -1.62 -16.02
N ARG A 73 -1.74 -1.21 -16.85
CA ARG A 73 -1.43 -0.80 -18.23
C ARG A 73 -0.79 0.59 -18.26
N ARG A 74 0.34 0.69 -18.97
CA ARG A 74 0.97 1.97 -19.25
C ARG A 74 0.08 2.93 -20.03
N ARG A 75 0.06 4.20 -19.60
CA ARG A 75 -0.66 5.33 -20.23
C ARG A 75 0.24 6.57 -20.25
N PRO A 76 0.99 6.85 -21.34
CA PRO A 76 2.03 7.89 -21.37
C PRO A 76 1.58 9.30 -21.01
N LYS A 77 0.28 9.61 -21.15
CA LYS A 77 -0.29 10.94 -20.85
C LYS A 77 -0.93 11.04 -19.45
N VAL A 78 -0.82 10.01 -18.64
CA VAL A 78 -1.39 9.95 -17.28
C VAL A 78 -0.25 9.84 -16.30
N THR A 79 -0.08 10.80 -15.41
CA THR A 79 1.08 10.95 -14.51
C THR A 79 1.44 9.65 -13.82
N TRP A 80 0.52 9.05 -13.05
CA TRP A 80 0.80 7.83 -12.30
C TRP A 80 1.13 6.61 -13.17
N ALA A 81 0.64 6.58 -14.42
CA ALA A 81 0.76 5.44 -15.33
C ALA A 81 1.76 5.67 -16.47
N ARG A 82 2.49 6.79 -16.47
CA ARG A 82 3.36 7.21 -17.56
C ARG A 82 4.50 6.23 -17.85
N TYR A 83 5.08 5.67 -16.80
CA TYR A 83 6.25 4.80 -16.87
C TYR A 83 5.98 3.35 -16.47
N LEU A 84 4.69 2.96 -16.30
CA LEU A 84 4.32 1.61 -15.90
C LEU A 84 4.94 0.55 -16.83
N SER A 85 5.49 -0.47 -16.21
CA SER A 85 6.19 -1.57 -16.87
C SER A 85 5.77 -2.91 -16.26
N ASN A 86 5.83 -3.97 -17.07
CA ASN A 86 5.66 -5.35 -16.62
C ASN A 86 7.01 -6.05 -16.32
N SER A 87 8.11 -5.28 -16.23
CA SER A 87 9.41 -5.82 -15.84
C SER A 87 9.35 -6.42 -14.43
N PRO A 88 9.93 -7.61 -14.23
CA PRO A 88 10.05 -8.20 -12.88
C PRO A 88 10.96 -7.38 -11.94
N GLU A 89 11.72 -6.41 -12.46
CA GLU A 89 12.56 -5.53 -11.64
C GLU A 89 11.77 -4.46 -10.88
N VAL A 90 10.51 -4.16 -11.31
CA VAL A 90 9.69 -3.11 -10.72
C VAL A 90 8.53 -3.63 -9.88
N ALA A 91 8.20 -4.94 -9.94
CA ALA A 91 7.17 -5.57 -9.13
C ALA A 91 7.59 -7.01 -8.80
N PHE A 92 7.92 -7.31 -7.56
CA PHE A 92 8.38 -8.64 -7.13
C PHE A 92 8.20 -8.84 -5.63
N ILE A 93 8.28 -10.10 -5.19
CA ILE A 93 8.25 -10.48 -3.78
C ILE A 93 9.65 -10.49 -3.21
N LYS A 94 9.81 -9.96 -2.00
CA LYS A 94 11.05 -10.03 -1.23
C LYS A 94 10.78 -10.00 0.27
N ASP A 95 11.39 -10.93 1.01
CA ASP A 95 11.27 -11.05 2.47
C ASP A 95 9.79 -11.07 2.95
N GLY A 96 8.92 -11.81 2.22
CA GLY A 96 7.50 -11.90 2.51
C GLY A 96 6.74 -10.58 2.34
N LYS A 97 7.13 -9.74 1.37
CA LYS A 97 6.50 -8.46 1.04
C LYS A 97 6.46 -8.24 -0.46
N LEU A 98 5.45 -7.53 -0.93
CA LEU A 98 5.45 -6.97 -2.27
C LEU A 98 6.36 -5.73 -2.30
N ILE A 99 7.30 -5.73 -3.24
CA ILE A 99 8.15 -4.59 -3.55
C ILE A 99 7.68 -4.00 -4.87
N LEU A 100 7.28 -2.74 -4.85
CA LEU A 100 7.05 -1.96 -6.07
C LEU A 100 8.10 -0.86 -6.17
N ARG A 101 8.69 -0.71 -7.36
CA ARG A 101 9.78 0.24 -7.62
C ARG A 101 9.48 1.19 -8.76
N ALA A 102 10.15 2.35 -8.72
CA ALA A 102 10.45 3.16 -9.87
C ALA A 102 11.97 3.22 -10.02
N ILE A 103 12.49 2.76 -11.15
CA ILE A 103 13.92 2.65 -11.43
C ILE A 103 14.30 3.40 -12.69
N PRO A 104 15.53 3.94 -12.79
CA PRO A 104 16.06 4.46 -14.04
C PRO A 104 15.99 3.42 -15.16
N ASN A 105 15.53 3.81 -16.35
CA ASN A 105 15.50 2.91 -17.50
C ASN A 105 16.87 2.88 -18.17
N SER A 106 17.60 1.78 -17.98
CA SER A 106 18.91 1.58 -18.62
C SER A 106 18.82 1.39 -20.14
N ASN A 107 17.65 1.00 -20.67
CA ASN A 107 17.42 0.75 -22.10
C ASN A 107 16.52 1.84 -22.73
N LYS A 108 16.98 3.09 -22.67
CA LYS A 108 16.24 4.26 -23.19
C LYS A 108 15.90 4.18 -24.69
N SER A 109 16.64 3.39 -25.47
CA SER A 109 16.46 3.32 -26.94
C SER A 109 15.20 2.54 -27.35
N ALA A 110 14.71 1.63 -26.52
CA ALA A 110 13.58 0.75 -26.88
C ALA A 110 12.19 1.39 -26.66
N ALA A 111 12.07 2.36 -25.77
CA ALA A 111 10.77 2.90 -25.36
C ALA A 111 10.73 4.44 -25.21
N GLY A 112 11.86 5.14 -25.29
CA GLY A 112 11.92 6.59 -25.07
C GLY A 112 11.55 7.01 -23.63
N GLU A 113 11.60 6.08 -22.68
CA GLU A 113 11.18 6.29 -21.30
C GLU A 113 12.39 6.44 -20.40
N GLU A 114 12.34 7.43 -19.51
CA GLU A 114 13.42 7.70 -18.56
C GLU A 114 13.39 6.76 -17.35
N MET A 115 12.19 6.29 -16.98
CA MET A 115 11.94 5.43 -15.82
C MET A 115 11.12 4.20 -16.21
N LEU A 116 11.18 3.16 -15.37
CA LEU A 116 10.23 2.05 -15.31
C LEU A 116 9.61 2.04 -13.94
N THR A 117 8.27 1.95 -13.86
CA THR A 117 7.54 1.94 -12.58
C THR A 117 6.68 0.70 -12.43
N GLY A 118 6.59 0.18 -11.18
CA GLY A 118 5.77 -0.97 -10.83
C GLY A 118 4.34 -0.57 -10.45
N GLY A 119 3.38 -1.32 -10.95
CA GLY A 119 1.98 -1.21 -10.54
C GLY A 119 1.21 -2.47 -10.86
N ILE A 120 0.36 -2.91 -9.92
CA ILE A 120 -0.47 -4.11 -10.04
C ILE A 120 -1.91 -3.81 -9.67
N GLU A 121 -2.85 -4.55 -10.25
CA GLU A 121 -4.29 -4.36 -10.05
C GLU A 121 -5.06 -5.67 -10.06
N THR A 122 -6.24 -5.68 -9.37
CA THR A 122 -7.13 -6.85 -9.31
C THR A 122 -8.33 -6.75 -10.26
N SER A 123 -8.33 -5.86 -11.25
CA SER A 123 -9.52 -5.57 -12.08
C SER A 123 -10.10 -6.80 -12.80
N HIS A 124 -9.30 -7.84 -13.05
CA HIS A 124 -9.72 -9.08 -13.74
C HIS A 124 -10.20 -10.18 -12.77
N SER A 125 -9.75 -10.15 -11.52
CA SER A 125 -9.90 -11.24 -10.55
C SER A 125 -10.85 -10.89 -9.40
N PHE A 126 -10.66 -9.72 -8.78
CA PHE A 126 -11.38 -9.33 -7.58
C PHE A 126 -11.87 -7.88 -7.64
N ALA A 127 -13.11 -7.67 -7.28
CA ALA A 127 -13.70 -6.36 -6.97
C ALA A 127 -14.85 -6.58 -5.99
N PHE A 128 -15.20 -5.54 -5.26
CA PHE A 128 -16.22 -5.61 -4.22
C PHE A 128 -16.92 -4.27 -4.07
N ARG A 129 -18.06 -4.28 -3.37
CA ARG A 129 -18.77 -3.08 -2.98
C ARG A 129 -19.04 -3.13 -1.49
N TYR A 130 -18.69 -2.03 -0.81
CA TYR A 130 -18.77 -1.86 0.64
C TYR A 130 -17.90 -2.87 1.42
N GLY A 131 -17.38 -2.40 2.52
CA GLY A 131 -16.50 -3.17 3.38
C GLY A 131 -15.36 -2.33 3.93
N ARG A 132 -14.33 -2.99 4.40
CA ARG A 132 -13.11 -2.37 4.91
C ARG A 132 -11.90 -2.93 4.17
N VAL A 133 -11.09 -2.04 3.61
CA VAL A 133 -9.75 -2.39 3.11
C VAL A 133 -8.73 -1.99 4.15
N GLU A 134 -7.78 -2.86 4.42
CA GLU A 134 -6.58 -2.56 5.20
C GLU A 134 -5.34 -2.96 4.42
N CYS A 135 -4.32 -2.14 4.48
CA CYS A 135 -3.02 -2.42 3.88
C CYS A 135 -1.91 -1.95 4.81
N ARG A 136 -0.86 -2.75 4.97
CA ARG A 136 0.31 -2.39 5.75
C ARG A 136 1.48 -2.12 4.83
N ALA A 137 1.99 -0.89 4.85
CA ALA A 137 3.03 -0.44 3.92
C ALA A 137 3.99 0.56 4.57
N ARG A 138 5.17 0.73 3.93
CA ARG A 138 6.12 1.80 4.19
C ARG A 138 6.74 2.32 2.90
N VAL A 139 7.26 3.53 2.93
CA VAL A 139 8.00 4.14 1.82
C VAL A 139 9.25 4.83 2.34
N ASN A 140 10.24 5.04 1.47
CA ASN A 140 11.34 5.95 1.74
C ASN A 140 11.06 7.27 1.01
N PRO A 141 10.64 8.34 1.73
CA PRO A 141 10.34 9.63 1.11
C PRO A 141 11.54 10.23 0.40
N PHE A 142 11.32 10.68 -0.83
CA PHE A 142 12.32 11.39 -1.64
C PHE A 142 11.60 12.31 -2.63
N ASP A 143 12.22 13.42 -3.05
CA ASP A 143 11.64 14.33 -4.04
C ASP A 143 11.26 13.60 -5.33
N GLY A 144 10.05 13.78 -5.81
CA GLY A 144 9.48 13.05 -6.95
C GLY A 144 8.84 11.71 -6.61
N ASN A 145 8.78 11.30 -5.33
CA ASN A 145 8.08 10.07 -4.91
C ASN A 145 6.56 10.22 -5.07
N PHE A 146 5.88 9.17 -5.55
CA PHE A 146 4.41 9.15 -5.68
C PHE A 146 3.84 7.72 -5.65
N PRO A 147 3.99 6.96 -4.57
CA PRO A 147 3.32 5.68 -4.37
C PRO A 147 1.86 5.88 -3.98
N ALA A 148 1.01 4.91 -4.35
CA ALA A 148 -0.40 4.90 -3.98
C ALA A 148 -0.95 3.50 -3.75
N ILE A 149 -1.94 3.41 -2.84
CA ILE A 149 -2.80 2.26 -2.57
C ILE A 149 -4.23 2.78 -2.68
N TRP A 150 -4.97 2.33 -3.69
CA TRP A 150 -6.21 2.95 -4.10
C TRP A 150 -7.15 2.01 -4.82
N MET A 151 -8.33 2.51 -5.17
CA MET A 151 -9.37 1.72 -5.82
C MET A 151 -10.03 2.46 -6.98
N MET A 152 -10.32 1.73 -8.04
CA MET A 152 -11.07 2.19 -9.21
C MET A 152 -12.33 1.38 -9.43
N PRO A 153 -13.42 1.98 -9.97
CA PRO A 153 -14.65 1.27 -10.26
C PRO A 153 -14.53 0.38 -11.50
N ARG A 154 -15.20 -0.75 -11.50
CA ARG A 154 -15.49 -1.53 -12.71
C ARG A 154 -16.62 -0.87 -13.51
N THR A 155 -16.27 0.10 -14.33
CA THR A 155 -17.24 0.88 -15.12
C THR A 155 -16.66 1.26 -16.47
N THR A 156 -17.53 1.58 -17.43
CA THR A 156 -17.18 2.18 -18.72
C THR A 156 -17.23 3.70 -18.69
N LEU A 157 -17.68 4.31 -17.58
CA LEU A 157 -17.69 5.75 -17.43
C LEU A 157 -16.26 6.30 -17.45
N PRO A 158 -16.01 7.43 -18.13
CA PRO A 158 -14.69 8.04 -18.10
C PRO A 158 -14.39 8.60 -16.71
N TRP A 159 -13.11 8.59 -16.35
CA TRP A 159 -12.64 9.24 -15.12
C TRP A 159 -12.92 10.75 -15.13
N PRO A 160 -13.36 11.37 -14.04
CA PRO A 160 -13.60 10.82 -12.70
C PRO A 160 -15.08 10.47 -12.42
N GLN A 161 -15.93 10.30 -13.44
CA GLN A 161 -17.37 10.10 -13.28
C GLN A 161 -17.75 8.82 -12.53
N GLY A 162 -16.92 7.77 -12.64
CA GLY A 162 -17.11 6.51 -11.92
C GLY A 162 -16.67 6.56 -10.47
N GLY A 163 -15.93 7.59 -10.07
CA GLY A 163 -15.28 7.71 -8.76
C GLY A 163 -13.88 7.12 -8.71
N GLU A 164 -13.12 7.50 -7.66
CA GLU A 164 -11.81 6.96 -7.28
C GLU A 164 -11.67 7.11 -5.76
N ILE A 165 -11.09 6.13 -5.10
CA ILE A 165 -10.90 6.10 -3.64
C ILE A 165 -9.43 5.83 -3.35
N ASP A 166 -8.69 6.85 -2.91
CA ASP A 166 -7.28 6.77 -2.59
C ASP A 166 -7.14 6.54 -1.09
N ILE A 167 -6.79 5.29 -0.71
CA ILE A 167 -6.64 4.89 0.68
C ILE A 167 -5.38 5.50 1.26
N PHE A 168 -4.32 5.50 0.45
CA PHE A 168 -3.01 5.99 0.80
C PHE A 168 -2.30 6.56 -0.43
N GLU A 169 -1.77 7.77 -0.29
CA GLU A 169 -0.81 8.40 -1.19
C GLU A 169 0.31 9.03 -0.36
N GLN A 170 1.52 9.07 -0.91
CA GLN A 170 2.64 9.83 -0.34
C GLN A 170 3.36 10.59 -1.45
N ILE A 171 3.78 11.82 -1.18
CA ILE A 171 4.46 12.67 -2.16
C ILE A 171 5.79 13.20 -1.62
N ASP A 172 6.77 13.25 -2.51
CA ASP A 172 8.08 13.88 -2.25
C ASP A 172 8.75 13.36 -0.97
N GLN A 173 9.38 14.28 -0.22
CA GLN A 173 10.01 14.00 1.07
C GLN A 173 9.04 14.13 2.26
N GLU A 174 7.73 14.30 2.01
CA GLU A 174 6.79 14.55 3.08
C GLU A 174 6.65 13.34 4.01
N GLN A 175 6.75 13.58 5.30
CA GLN A 175 6.44 12.62 6.37
C GLN A 175 4.93 12.62 6.62
N ARG A 176 4.16 12.27 5.57
CA ARG A 176 2.71 12.43 5.55
C ARG A 176 2.02 11.43 4.63
N ALA A 177 0.94 10.86 5.12
CA ALA A 177 0.03 10.04 4.33
C ALA A 177 -1.23 10.85 3.98
N TYR A 178 -1.66 10.79 2.74
CA TYR A 178 -2.88 11.40 2.23
C TYR A 178 -3.93 10.34 1.95
N SER A 179 -5.21 10.69 2.15
CA SER A 179 -6.37 9.93 1.69
C SER A 179 -7.29 10.87 0.91
N THR A 180 -7.71 10.46 -0.27
CA THR A 180 -8.41 11.34 -1.23
C THR A 180 -9.62 10.62 -1.84
N VAL A 181 -10.61 11.38 -2.30
CA VAL A 181 -11.68 10.87 -3.16
C VAL A 181 -11.81 11.73 -4.41
N HIS A 182 -12.05 11.07 -5.55
CA HIS A 182 -12.34 11.78 -6.81
C HIS A 182 -13.70 11.40 -7.37
N SER A 183 -14.41 12.40 -7.85
CA SER A 183 -15.69 12.28 -8.57
C SER A 183 -15.82 13.44 -9.56
N ALA A 184 -16.84 13.43 -10.40
CA ALA A 184 -17.13 14.56 -11.27
C ALA A 184 -17.34 15.86 -10.47
N TRP A 185 -17.96 15.74 -9.30
CA TRP A 185 -18.19 16.87 -8.38
C TRP A 185 -16.87 17.41 -7.80
N THR A 186 -16.01 16.56 -7.23
CA THR A 186 -14.74 17.01 -6.63
C THR A 186 -13.82 17.66 -7.66
N ARG A 187 -13.87 17.19 -8.92
CA ARG A 187 -13.09 17.76 -10.01
C ARG A 187 -13.54 19.18 -10.38
N SER A 188 -14.85 19.43 -10.39
CA SER A 188 -15.42 20.76 -10.69
C SER A 188 -15.40 21.70 -9.48
N HIS A 189 -15.25 21.17 -8.26
CA HIS A 189 -15.24 21.91 -6.99
C HIS A 189 -13.97 21.63 -6.19
N ALA A 190 -12.81 21.74 -6.83
CA ALA A 190 -11.50 21.41 -6.24
C ALA A 190 -11.14 22.23 -4.99
N ASN A 191 -11.83 23.33 -4.72
CA ASN A 191 -11.69 24.15 -3.52
C ASN A 191 -12.45 23.59 -2.30
N LEU A 192 -13.32 22.59 -2.50
CA LEU A 192 -14.04 21.94 -1.39
C LEU A 192 -13.23 20.76 -0.85
N PRO A 193 -13.31 20.46 0.47
CA PRO A 193 -12.58 19.36 1.06
C PRO A 193 -12.95 18.02 0.42
N HIS A 194 -12.00 17.33 -0.18
CA HIS A 194 -12.15 15.97 -0.72
C HIS A 194 -10.96 15.07 -0.36
N SER A 195 -10.08 15.56 0.50
CA SER A 195 -8.92 14.81 1.04
C SER A 195 -8.64 15.15 2.49
N GLY A 196 -7.90 14.28 3.16
CA GLY A 196 -7.32 14.49 4.48
C GLY A 196 -5.93 13.89 4.55
N ASN A 197 -5.17 14.22 5.60
CA ASN A 197 -3.82 13.70 5.77
C ASN A 197 -3.45 13.56 7.24
N ILE A 198 -2.37 12.83 7.50
CA ILE A 198 -1.79 12.61 8.82
C ILE A 198 -0.26 12.57 8.73
N GLU A 199 0.42 13.18 9.69
CA GLU A 199 1.89 13.10 9.81
C GLU A 199 2.30 11.76 10.44
N LEU A 200 3.23 11.05 9.80
CA LEU A 200 3.77 9.75 10.20
C LEU A 200 5.23 9.66 9.76
N ASP A 201 6.04 8.88 10.48
CA ASP A 201 7.35 8.48 9.97
C ASP A 201 7.18 7.46 8.84
N MET A 202 7.16 7.93 7.61
CA MET A 202 6.86 7.13 6.43
C MET A 202 7.86 5.98 6.18
N SER A 203 9.04 6.02 6.82
CA SER A 203 10.04 4.94 6.77
C SER A 203 9.65 3.70 7.58
N LEU A 204 8.68 3.84 8.49
CA LEU A 204 8.14 2.76 9.30
C LEU A 204 6.89 2.15 8.64
N PHE A 205 6.59 0.90 8.98
CA PHE A 205 5.35 0.27 8.52
C PHE A 205 4.14 0.82 9.30
N HIS A 206 3.18 1.34 8.56
CA HIS A 206 1.88 1.79 9.05
C HIS A 206 0.75 1.01 8.40
N THR A 207 -0.40 0.93 9.08
CA THR A 207 -1.62 0.35 8.53
C THR A 207 -2.53 1.45 8.03
N TYR A 208 -2.84 1.44 6.75
CA TYR A 208 -3.76 2.36 6.10
C TYR A 208 -5.07 1.64 5.82
N ALA A 209 -6.21 2.30 6.03
CA ALA A 209 -7.50 1.66 5.81
C ALA A 209 -8.57 2.63 5.32
N VAL A 210 -9.58 2.08 4.63
CA VAL A 210 -10.85 2.75 4.38
C VAL A 210 -12.00 1.84 4.80
N GLU A 211 -12.95 2.39 5.56
CA GLU A 211 -14.29 1.83 5.73
C GLU A 211 -15.22 2.47 4.72
N TRP A 212 -15.76 1.64 3.85
CA TRP A 212 -16.69 2.04 2.80
C TRP A 212 -18.07 1.46 3.08
N GLU A 213 -18.98 2.34 3.44
CA GLU A 213 -20.37 2.02 3.75
C GLU A 213 -21.33 2.80 2.83
N PRO A 214 -22.62 2.42 2.74
CA PRO A 214 -23.58 3.20 2.02
C PRO A 214 -23.61 4.67 2.48
N GLY A 215 -23.20 5.58 1.61
CA GLY A 215 -23.21 7.01 1.88
C GLY A 215 -22.04 7.56 2.70
N ILE A 216 -21.02 6.77 3.04
CA ILE A 216 -19.88 7.24 3.81
C ILE A 216 -18.60 6.48 3.50
N LEU A 217 -17.49 7.21 3.38
CA LEU A 217 -16.13 6.71 3.35
C LEU A 217 -15.38 7.27 4.55
N THR A 218 -14.76 6.41 5.36
CA THR A 218 -13.93 6.84 6.51
C THR A 218 -12.55 6.24 6.38
N PHE A 219 -11.52 7.09 6.38
CA PHE A 219 -10.13 6.72 6.19
C PHE A 219 -9.38 6.72 7.51
N PHE A 220 -8.44 5.79 7.65
CA PHE A 220 -7.67 5.59 8.88
C PHE A 220 -6.19 5.34 8.56
N ALA A 221 -5.32 5.78 9.49
CA ALA A 221 -3.93 5.35 9.56
C ALA A 221 -3.63 4.95 11.00
N ASP A 222 -3.08 3.74 11.22
CA ASP A 222 -2.83 3.14 12.53
C ASP A 222 -4.05 3.21 13.46
N GLY A 223 -5.24 3.00 12.90
CA GLY A 223 -6.51 3.05 13.62
C GLY A 223 -7.02 4.46 13.97
N LYS A 224 -6.26 5.52 13.66
CA LYS A 224 -6.70 6.91 13.83
C LYS A 224 -7.45 7.37 12.59
N GLN A 225 -8.60 7.99 12.74
CA GLN A 225 -9.33 8.58 11.62
C GLN A 225 -8.53 9.74 11.01
N VAL A 226 -8.29 9.67 9.69
CA VAL A 226 -7.60 10.69 8.90
C VAL A 226 -8.61 11.61 8.23
N TYR A 227 -9.62 11.02 7.61
CA TYR A 227 -10.60 11.75 6.81
C TYR A 227 -11.93 11.03 6.78
N GLN A 228 -13.02 11.77 6.51
CA GLN A 228 -14.34 11.21 6.29
C GLN A 228 -15.05 11.99 5.18
N TYR A 229 -15.58 11.27 4.18
CA TYR A 229 -16.35 11.83 3.08
C TYR A 229 -17.76 11.26 3.10
N LYS A 230 -18.78 12.15 3.08
CA LYS A 230 -20.19 11.78 3.21
C LYS A 230 -20.96 12.15 1.97
N LYS A 231 -21.91 11.29 1.61
CA LYS A 231 -22.88 11.55 0.54
C LYS A 231 -23.78 12.72 0.90
N GLU A 232 -23.90 13.66 -0.03
CA GLU A 232 -24.89 14.73 0.02
C GLU A 232 -26.19 14.24 -0.58
N PRO A 233 -27.35 14.38 0.13
CA PRO A 233 -28.62 13.77 -0.30
C PRO A 233 -29.07 14.16 -1.71
N ASP A 234 -28.91 15.42 -2.10
CA ASP A 234 -29.44 15.99 -3.33
C ASP A 234 -28.37 16.20 -4.41
N ASN A 235 -27.16 15.56 -4.25
CA ASN A 235 -26.05 15.74 -5.16
C ASN A 235 -25.52 14.39 -5.72
N PRO A 236 -26.16 13.83 -6.75
CA PRO A 236 -25.77 12.51 -7.27
C PRO A 236 -24.39 12.49 -7.95
N GLU A 237 -23.86 13.63 -8.37
CA GLU A 237 -22.52 13.73 -8.99
C GLU A 237 -21.40 13.66 -7.95
N GLN A 238 -21.71 14.06 -6.72
CA GLN A 238 -20.77 14.02 -5.60
C GLN A 238 -20.47 12.58 -5.17
N TRP A 239 -21.44 11.64 -5.33
CA TRP A 239 -21.35 10.30 -4.79
C TRP A 239 -21.52 9.20 -5.85
N PRO A 240 -20.49 8.86 -6.64
CA PRO A 240 -20.54 7.73 -7.58
C PRO A 240 -20.27 6.37 -6.91
N PHE A 241 -19.87 6.34 -5.65
CA PHE A 241 -19.28 5.18 -4.94
C PHE A 241 -20.30 4.07 -4.59
N ASP A 242 -21.57 4.22 -4.92
CA ASP A 242 -22.60 3.19 -4.75
C ASP A 242 -23.03 2.52 -6.08
N LYS A 243 -22.44 2.92 -7.21
CA LYS A 243 -22.89 2.52 -8.56
C LYS A 243 -22.13 1.32 -9.15
N SER A 244 -20.93 1.05 -8.67
CA SER A 244 -20.06 -0.01 -9.21
C SER A 244 -19.30 -0.73 -8.11
N ASP A 245 -18.83 -1.93 -8.39
CA ASP A 245 -17.80 -2.58 -7.58
C ASP A 245 -16.45 -1.95 -7.89
N PHE A 246 -15.57 -1.85 -6.90
CA PHE A 246 -14.24 -1.29 -7.03
C PHE A 246 -13.17 -2.38 -6.90
N TYR A 247 -12.09 -2.26 -7.67
CA TYR A 247 -10.93 -3.12 -7.63
C TYR A 247 -9.72 -2.38 -7.07
N LEU A 248 -8.76 -3.14 -6.55
CA LEU A 248 -7.56 -2.63 -5.91
C LEU A 248 -6.48 -2.29 -6.94
N ILE A 249 -5.73 -1.21 -6.69
CA ILE A 249 -4.52 -0.82 -7.42
C ILE A 249 -3.43 -0.48 -6.40
N LEU A 250 -2.24 -1.02 -6.61
CA LEU A 250 -1.04 -0.75 -5.83
C LEU A 250 0.05 -0.31 -6.79
N ASN A 251 0.67 0.85 -6.58
CA ASN A 251 1.72 1.32 -7.48
C ASN A 251 2.79 2.15 -6.78
N GLN A 252 4.00 2.08 -7.34
CA GLN A 252 5.06 3.06 -7.16
C GLN A 252 5.14 3.92 -8.41
N SER A 253 4.56 5.10 -8.35
CA SER A 253 4.64 6.11 -9.39
C SER A 253 5.67 7.16 -9.06
N VAL A 254 5.89 8.08 -9.98
CA VAL A 254 6.79 9.23 -9.81
C VAL A 254 6.14 10.50 -10.32
N GLY A 255 6.50 11.62 -9.73
CA GLY A 255 5.94 12.93 -10.02
C GLY A 255 6.36 13.50 -11.37
N ASP A 256 5.55 14.42 -11.88
CA ASP A 256 5.77 15.16 -13.12
C ASP A 256 5.79 16.70 -12.91
N GLY A 257 5.78 17.13 -11.64
CA GLY A 257 5.74 18.54 -11.26
C GLY A 257 4.33 19.10 -11.03
N SER A 258 3.28 18.26 -11.17
CA SER A 258 1.90 18.68 -10.88
C SER A 258 1.53 18.46 -9.42
N TRP A 259 1.40 17.24 -8.96
CA TRP A 259 1.11 16.85 -7.57
C TRP A 259 2.39 16.62 -6.76
N ALA A 260 3.28 15.77 -7.24
CA ALA A 260 4.63 15.59 -6.71
C ALA A 260 5.65 16.29 -7.61
N LYS A 261 6.81 16.68 -7.07
CA LYS A 261 7.92 17.27 -7.82
C LYS A 261 8.31 16.40 -9.01
N PRO A 262 8.97 16.96 -10.04
CA PRO A 262 9.51 16.16 -11.12
C PRO A 262 10.43 15.05 -10.60
N VAL A 263 10.33 13.87 -11.19
CA VAL A 263 11.16 12.71 -10.86
C VAL A 263 12.66 13.00 -11.03
N ASP A 264 13.47 12.52 -10.07
CA ASP A 264 14.90 12.34 -10.29
C ASP A 264 15.12 11.01 -11.03
N THR A 265 15.51 11.10 -12.31
CA THR A 265 15.70 9.93 -13.17
C THR A 265 16.96 9.12 -12.87
N THR A 266 17.72 9.49 -11.84
CA THR A 266 18.89 8.74 -11.34
C THR A 266 18.59 7.99 -10.04
N HIS A 267 17.47 8.32 -9.37
CA HIS A 267 17.08 7.74 -8.10
C HIS A 267 16.18 6.50 -8.28
N THR A 268 16.27 5.55 -7.34
CA THR A 268 15.36 4.41 -7.22
C THR A 268 14.36 4.65 -6.10
N TYR A 269 13.09 4.74 -6.44
CA TYR A 269 11.97 4.86 -5.51
C TYR A 269 11.40 3.49 -5.17
N GLN A 270 10.85 3.33 -3.96
CA GLN A 270 10.29 2.04 -3.55
C GLN A 270 9.19 2.22 -2.50
N VAL A 271 8.10 1.48 -2.68
CA VAL A 271 7.13 1.17 -1.64
C VAL A 271 7.19 -0.32 -1.32
N GLU A 272 7.14 -0.65 -0.03
CA GLU A 272 7.07 -2.01 0.48
C GLU A 272 5.68 -2.24 1.09
N ILE A 273 5.00 -3.28 0.64
CA ILE A 273 3.67 -3.67 1.10
C ILE A 273 3.77 -5.03 1.77
N ASP A 274 3.49 -5.08 3.07
CA ASP A 274 3.57 -6.28 3.91
C ASP A 274 2.37 -7.21 3.64
N TRP A 275 1.16 -6.62 3.61
CA TRP A 275 -0.07 -7.31 3.28
C TRP A 275 -1.19 -6.35 2.89
N ILE A 276 -2.23 -6.88 2.24
CA ILE A 276 -3.50 -6.21 1.97
C ILE A 276 -4.67 -7.16 2.25
N ARG A 277 -5.73 -6.65 2.90
CA ARG A 277 -6.89 -7.42 3.34
C ARG A 277 -8.18 -6.65 3.07
N VAL A 278 -9.23 -7.37 2.66
CA VAL A 278 -10.57 -6.80 2.48
C VAL A 278 -11.58 -7.58 3.30
N TYR A 279 -12.39 -6.85 4.04
CA TYR A 279 -13.42 -7.38 4.91
C TYR A 279 -14.79 -6.82 4.51
N GLN A 280 -15.84 -7.63 4.68
CA GLN A 280 -17.24 -7.18 4.56
C GLN A 280 -18.00 -7.41 5.86
N LYS A 281 -18.96 -6.54 6.14
CA LYS A 281 -19.90 -6.75 7.26
C LYS A 281 -20.78 -7.97 6.93
N ARG A 282 -21.05 -8.80 7.95
CA ARG A 282 -22.05 -9.89 7.88
C ARG A 282 -23.46 -9.35 7.90
#